data_6d9a93e53a3b52ceec9f3789dd5b9db1
#
_entry.id   6d9a93e53a3b52ceec9f3789dd5b9db1
#
_cell.length_a   1.000
_cell.length_b   1.000
_cell.length_c   1.000
_cell.angle_alpha   90.00
_cell.angle_beta   90.00
_cell.angle_gamma   90.00
#
_symmetry.space_group_name_H-M   'P 1'
#
loop_
_entity.id
_entity.type
_entity.pdbx_description
1 polymer ?
#
loop_
_entity_poly.entity_id
_entity_poly.type
_entity_poly.pdbx_seq_one_letter_code
_entity_poly.pdbx_strand_id
1 'polypeptide(L)'
;MKSFITLATLLVASAVAAPSHNVKPRELYNDDAPHADDPNFIGAVMRAHWFWRRLHCAQDLVWDQGLADAARRDISECTYMPEHMRSGSNLSSQKPAPSKYEDWIEFARTASHGWHEEETKYPYDHPHYEDAWGHFTQMVWRNTSRIGCAVGYCNPEQVDWPGRFYCYYDYAGNNIATGQFEAQVWGPVCSDPSVGEAIKRSEIDYDWSRK
;
A
#
# COMPACT_ATOMS: atom_id res chain seq x y z
N MET A 1 -8.11 71.59 -52.82
CA MET A 1 -8.33 71.00 -51.46
C MET A 1 -8.70 69.55 -51.65
N LYS A 2 -7.80 68.61 -51.37
CA LYS A 2 -8.06 67.20 -51.50
C LYS A 2 -8.22 66.62 -50.06
N SER A 3 -9.43 66.18 -49.75
CA SER A 3 -9.79 65.56 -48.46
C SER A 3 -9.36 64.11 -48.46
N PHE A 4 -8.49 63.67 -47.55
CA PHE A 4 -8.15 62.28 -47.32
C PHE A 4 -9.05 61.72 -46.24
N ILE A 5 -9.85 60.72 -46.57
CA ILE A 5 -10.66 59.94 -45.64
C ILE A 5 -9.80 58.74 -45.21
N THR A 6 -9.41 58.72 -43.96
CA THR A 6 -8.68 57.58 -43.37
C THR A 6 -9.67 56.56 -42.86
N LEU A 7 -9.68 55.40 -43.45
CA LEU A 7 -10.53 54.25 -43.01
C LEU A 7 -9.78 53.52 -41.90
N ALA A 8 -10.30 53.55 -40.69
CA ALA A 8 -9.80 52.80 -39.55
C ALA A 8 -10.47 51.41 -39.57
N THR A 9 -9.67 50.40 -39.84
CA THR A 9 -10.08 48.98 -39.73
C THR A 9 -9.98 48.51 -38.26
N LEU A 10 -11.12 48.27 -37.64
CA LEU A 10 -11.19 47.60 -36.33
C LEU A 10 -10.93 46.09 -36.51
N LEU A 11 -9.81 45.65 -36.01
CA LEU A 11 -9.51 44.20 -35.83
C LEU A 11 -10.23 43.70 -34.55
N VAL A 12 -11.30 42.96 -34.73
CA VAL A 12 -11.95 42.23 -33.62
C VAL A 12 -11.16 40.95 -33.39
N ALA A 13 -10.37 40.91 -32.34
CA ALA A 13 -9.70 39.69 -31.89
C ALA A 13 -10.74 38.77 -31.19
N SER A 14 -11.18 37.74 -31.88
CA SER A 14 -11.96 36.67 -31.27
C SER A 14 -11.05 35.83 -30.36
N ALA A 15 -11.17 36.03 -29.05
CA ALA A 15 -10.55 35.11 -28.09
C ALA A 15 -11.30 33.76 -28.10
N VAL A 16 -10.70 32.77 -28.73
CA VAL A 16 -11.17 31.39 -28.60
C VAL A 16 -10.80 30.94 -27.18
N ALA A 17 -11.80 30.88 -26.29
CA ALA A 17 -11.64 30.27 -24.99
C ALA A 17 -11.32 28.78 -25.17
N ALA A 18 -10.12 28.36 -24.75
CA ALA A 18 -9.77 26.94 -24.66
C ALA A 18 -10.77 26.24 -23.74
N PRO A 19 -11.28 25.05 -24.08
CA PRO A 19 -12.14 24.31 -23.19
C PRO A 19 -11.38 24.01 -21.90
N SER A 20 -11.86 24.59 -20.78
CA SER A 20 -11.41 24.18 -19.46
C SER A 20 -11.89 22.75 -19.26
N HIS A 21 -10.98 21.78 -19.45
CA HIS A 21 -11.21 20.44 -18.96
C HIS A 21 -11.26 20.52 -17.42
N ASN A 22 -12.47 20.71 -16.88
CA ASN A 22 -12.78 20.36 -15.52
C ASN A 22 -12.67 18.83 -15.41
N VAL A 23 -11.43 18.33 -15.33
CA VAL A 23 -11.18 16.98 -14.86
C VAL A 23 -11.61 17.01 -13.40
N LYS A 24 -12.82 16.50 -13.11
CA LYS A 24 -13.20 16.18 -11.74
C LYS A 24 -12.04 15.38 -11.13
N PRO A 25 -11.60 15.68 -9.90
CA PRO A 25 -10.68 14.79 -9.20
C PRO A 25 -11.28 13.38 -9.32
N ARG A 26 -10.50 12.47 -9.86
CA ARG A 26 -10.91 11.08 -10.08
C ARG A 26 -11.39 10.55 -8.74
N GLU A 27 -12.68 10.21 -8.64
CA GLU A 27 -13.22 9.60 -7.42
C GLU A 27 -12.49 8.26 -7.21
N LEU A 28 -11.45 8.30 -6.38
CA LEU A 28 -10.59 7.17 -5.99
C LEU A 28 -11.24 6.30 -4.92
N TYR A 29 -12.41 6.69 -4.48
CA TYR A 29 -13.16 6.04 -3.45
C TYR A 29 -14.47 5.47 -4.01
N ASN A 30 -14.58 4.17 -3.92
CA ASN A 30 -15.80 3.58 -3.49
C ASN A 30 -15.98 4.10 -2.05
N ASP A 31 -17.10 4.75 -1.72
CA ASP A 31 -17.38 5.36 -0.41
C ASP A 31 -17.25 4.36 0.77
N ASP A 32 -17.11 3.06 0.46
CA ASP A 32 -16.97 1.97 1.41
C ASP A 32 -15.49 1.55 1.69
N ALA A 33 -14.51 2.07 0.93
CA ALA A 33 -13.11 1.77 1.20
C ALA A 33 -12.64 2.52 2.47
N PRO A 34 -12.03 1.83 3.45
CA PRO A 34 -11.56 2.47 4.67
C PRO A 34 -10.48 3.51 4.38
N HIS A 35 -10.50 4.60 5.14
CA HIS A 35 -9.41 5.57 5.15
C HIS A 35 -8.14 4.95 5.74
N ALA A 36 -6.98 5.50 5.38
CA ALA A 36 -5.69 5.00 5.85
C ALA A 36 -5.43 5.23 7.36
N ASP A 37 -6.27 6.03 8.02
CA ASP A 37 -6.30 6.27 9.47
C ASP A 37 -7.44 5.51 10.19
N ASP A 38 -8.18 4.67 9.46
CA ASP A 38 -9.26 3.86 10.04
C ASP A 38 -8.69 2.83 11.03
N PRO A 39 -9.16 2.81 12.29
CA PRO A 39 -8.59 1.94 13.32
C PRO A 39 -8.82 0.45 13.06
N ASN A 40 -9.92 0.05 12.40
CA ASN A 40 -10.17 -1.36 12.07
C ASN A 40 -9.25 -1.82 10.95
N PHE A 41 -9.04 -0.96 9.94
CA PHE A 41 -8.10 -1.21 8.87
C PHE A 41 -6.67 -1.35 9.41
N ILE A 42 -6.21 -0.37 10.18
CA ILE A 42 -4.90 -0.40 10.86
C ILE A 42 -4.78 -1.68 11.70
N GLY A 43 -5.79 -1.98 12.50
CA GLY A 43 -5.82 -3.17 13.35
C GLY A 43 -5.71 -4.48 12.56
N ALA A 44 -6.38 -4.60 11.42
CA ALA A 44 -6.32 -5.80 10.57
C ALA A 44 -4.90 -6.02 10.02
N VAL A 45 -4.28 -4.98 9.48
CA VAL A 45 -2.91 -5.01 8.95
C VAL A 45 -1.89 -5.31 10.05
N MET A 46 -1.95 -4.56 11.16
CA MET A 46 -0.98 -4.65 12.23
C MET A 46 -1.02 -5.98 12.96
N ARG A 47 -2.21 -6.57 13.18
CA ARG A 47 -2.35 -7.91 13.80
C ARG A 47 -1.69 -9.01 12.98
N ALA A 48 -1.85 -9.00 11.65
CA ALA A 48 -1.22 -9.97 10.78
C ALA A 48 0.31 -9.85 10.84
N HIS A 49 0.84 -8.62 10.74
CA HIS A 49 2.28 -8.37 10.85
C HIS A 49 2.83 -8.73 12.22
N TRP A 50 2.14 -8.34 13.30
CA TRP A 50 2.53 -8.68 14.66
C TRP A 50 2.66 -10.19 14.85
N PHE A 51 1.67 -10.97 14.37
CA PHE A 51 1.66 -12.43 14.51
C PHE A 51 2.87 -13.05 13.82
N TRP A 52 3.04 -12.79 12.54
CA TRP A 52 4.09 -13.42 11.74
C TRP A 52 5.49 -12.95 12.13
N ARG A 53 5.67 -11.66 12.35
CA ARG A 53 6.98 -11.12 12.73
C ARG A 53 7.51 -11.70 14.03
N ARG A 54 6.65 -11.95 15.01
CA ARG A 54 7.06 -12.58 16.27
C ARG A 54 7.52 -14.01 16.10
N LEU A 55 6.90 -14.80 15.23
CA LEU A 55 7.37 -16.15 14.90
C LEU A 55 8.80 -16.11 14.31
N HIS A 56 9.10 -15.09 13.52
CA HIS A 56 10.40 -14.89 12.87
C HIS A 56 11.39 -14.06 13.68
N CYS A 57 11.15 -13.86 14.97
CA CYS A 57 12.03 -13.09 15.87
C CYS A 57 12.23 -11.63 15.46
N ALA A 58 11.35 -11.07 14.66
CA ALA A 58 11.39 -9.68 14.27
C ALA A 58 10.64 -8.81 15.31
N GLN A 59 11.12 -7.58 15.50
CA GLN A 59 10.47 -6.63 16.39
C GLN A 59 9.08 -6.21 15.87
N ASP A 60 8.20 -5.81 16.79
CA ASP A 60 6.90 -5.26 16.41
C ASP A 60 7.07 -3.97 15.59
N LEU A 61 6.15 -3.75 14.65
CA LEU A 61 6.10 -2.52 13.86
C LEU A 61 5.29 -1.44 14.57
N VAL A 62 5.59 -0.19 14.21
CA VAL A 62 4.78 0.98 14.57
C VAL A 62 4.08 1.48 13.30
N TRP A 63 2.79 1.85 13.42
CA TRP A 63 2.08 2.47 12.32
C TRP A 63 2.63 3.86 12.03
N ASP A 64 2.87 4.14 10.75
CA ASP A 64 3.35 5.43 10.27
C ASP A 64 2.35 6.02 9.26
N GLN A 65 1.66 7.07 9.66
CA GLN A 65 0.64 7.71 8.84
C GLN A 65 1.24 8.33 7.57
N GLY A 66 2.49 8.80 7.61
CA GLY A 66 3.17 9.35 6.44
C GLY A 66 3.42 8.29 5.36
N LEU A 67 3.75 7.04 5.77
CA LEU A 67 3.85 5.90 4.86
C LEU A 67 2.48 5.50 4.31
N ALA A 68 1.45 5.50 5.15
CA ALA A 68 0.08 5.20 4.74
C ALA A 68 -0.45 6.22 3.71
N ASP A 69 -0.20 7.50 3.95
CA ASP A 69 -0.56 8.57 3.02
C ASP A 69 0.23 8.49 1.70
N ALA A 70 1.49 8.04 1.75
CA ALA A 70 2.27 7.77 0.54
C ALA A 70 1.67 6.60 -0.25
N ALA A 71 1.36 5.48 0.42
CA ALA A 71 0.73 4.34 -0.23
C ALA A 71 -0.60 4.73 -0.90
N ARG A 72 -1.39 5.54 -0.21
CA ARG A 72 -2.66 6.06 -0.76
C ARG A 72 -2.45 6.93 -1.99
N ARG A 73 -1.46 7.84 -1.99
CA ARG A 73 -1.15 8.67 -3.17
C ARG A 73 -0.77 7.81 -4.36
N ASP A 74 0.09 6.81 -4.14
CA ASP A 74 0.57 5.96 -5.24
C ASP A 74 -0.54 5.03 -5.79
N ILE A 75 -1.46 4.55 -4.94
CA ILE A 75 -2.70 3.89 -5.41
C ILE A 75 -3.50 4.84 -6.31
N SER A 76 -3.54 6.13 -5.97
CA SER A 76 -4.32 7.12 -6.70
C SER A 76 -3.87 7.36 -8.14
N GLU A 77 -2.64 7.01 -8.48
CA GLU A 77 -2.15 7.04 -9.87
C GLU A 77 -2.88 6.04 -10.76
N CYS A 78 -3.49 5.01 -10.18
CA CYS A 78 -4.24 3.99 -10.92
C CYS A 78 -3.52 3.50 -12.17
N THR A 79 -2.25 3.16 -12.04
CA THR A 79 -1.47 2.52 -13.11
C THR A 79 -2.20 1.29 -13.64
N TYR A 80 -2.04 0.95 -14.93
CA TYR A 80 -2.77 -0.17 -15.55
C TYR A 80 -2.60 -1.46 -14.75
N MET A 81 -1.37 -1.77 -14.33
CA MET A 81 -1.05 -2.82 -13.37
C MET A 81 -0.53 -2.20 -12.06
N PRO A 82 -0.71 -2.87 -10.91
CA PRO A 82 -0.04 -2.47 -9.67
C PRO A 82 1.48 -2.46 -9.84
N GLU A 83 2.14 -1.40 -9.39
CA GLU A 83 3.58 -1.20 -9.54
C GLU A 83 4.23 -0.81 -8.23
N HIS A 84 5.45 -1.31 -7.98
CA HIS A 84 6.26 -0.89 -6.85
C HIS A 84 6.85 0.49 -7.11
N MET A 85 6.22 1.53 -6.55
CA MET A 85 6.63 2.93 -6.72
C MET A 85 7.86 3.28 -5.87
N ARG A 86 8.23 2.42 -4.91
CA ARG A 86 9.38 2.59 -4.02
C ARG A 86 9.87 1.27 -3.46
N SER A 87 11.13 1.24 -3.03
CA SER A 87 11.66 0.14 -2.24
C SER A 87 10.96 0.03 -0.88
N GLY A 88 10.93 -1.16 -0.31
CA GLY A 88 10.24 -1.38 0.96
C GLY A 88 8.73 -1.31 0.79
N SER A 89 8.19 -2.04 -0.17
CA SER A 89 6.75 -2.10 -0.42
C SER A 89 6.26 -3.52 -0.67
N ASN A 90 5.07 -3.83 -0.15
CA ASN A 90 4.30 -5.01 -0.51
C ASN A 90 2.98 -4.56 -1.14
N LEU A 91 2.60 -5.18 -2.23
CA LEU A 91 1.41 -4.85 -2.99
C LEU A 91 0.52 -6.07 -3.16
N SER A 92 -0.79 -5.84 -3.08
CA SER A 92 -1.80 -6.82 -3.47
C SER A 92 -2.90 -6.14 -4.28
N SER A 93 -3.56 -6.93 -5.11
CA SER A 93 -4.67 -6.43 -5.94
C SER A 93 -5.74 -7.48 -6.09
N GLN A 94 -6.98 -7.03 -6.30
CA GLN A 94 -8.14 -7.89 -6.41
C GLN A 94 -9.06 -7.46 -7.55
N LYS A 95 -9.64 -8.45 -8.22
CA LYS A 95 -10.66 -8.28 -9.25
C LYS A 95 -11.78 -9.33 -9.05
N PRO A 96 -13.05 -8.92 -8.89
CA PRO A 96 -13.49 -7.53 -8.76
C PRO A 96 -12.95 -6.86 -7.48
N ALA A 97 -12.96 -5.52 -7.45
CA ALA A 97 -12.63 -4.80 -6.22
C ALA A 97 -13.65 -5.11 -5.12
N PRO A 98 -13.26 -5.05 -3.85
CA PRO A 98 -14.21 -5.09 -2.75
C PRO A 98 -15.28 -4.01 -2.89
N SER A 99 -16.52 -4.32 -2.49
CA SER A 99 -17.67 -3.42 -2.68
C SER A 99 -18.25 -2.89 -1.38
N LYS A 100 -17.82 -3.45 -0.23
CA LYS A 100 -18.27 -3.06 1.10
C LYS A 100 -17.08 -2.84 2.01
N TYR A 101 -17.28 -2.04 3.04
CA TYR A 101 -16.26 -1.73 4.04
C TYR A 101 -15.60 -3.00 4.63
N GLU A 102 -16.40 -3.98 5.04
CA GLU A 102 -15.91 -5.21 5.64
C GLU A 102 -15.08 -6.06 4.66
N ASP A 103 -15.46 -6.05 3.38
CA ASP A 103 -14.72 -6.77 2.33
C ASP A 103 -13.34 -6.15 2.08
N TRP A 104 -13.20 -4.81 2.23
CA TRP A 104 -11.92 -4.13 2.16
C TRP A 104 -11.01 -4.46 3.35
N ILE A 105 -11.57 -4.52 4.56
CA ILE A 105 -10.83 -4.95 5.76
C ILE A 105 -10.35 -6.40 5.59
N GLU A 106 -11.24 -7.27 5.11
CA GLU A 106 -10.93 -8.67 4.87
C GLU A 106 -9.88 -8.84 3.78
N PHE A 107 -9.96 -8.06 2.69
CA PHE A 107 -8.94 -8.05 1.63
C PHE A 107 -7.56 -7.68 2.19
N ALA A 108 -7.44 -6.61 2.97
CA ALA A 108 -6.18 -6.19 3.58
C ALA A 108 -5.63 -7.27 4.54
N ARG A 109 -6.51 -7.87 5.35
CA ARG A 109 -6.15 -8.96 6.28
C ARG A 109 -5.64 -10.18 5.52
N THR A 110 -6.40 -10.65 4.54
CA THR A 110 -6.07 -11.86 3.76
C THR A 110 -4.79 -11.66 2.94
N ALA A 111 -4.62 -10.50 2.31
CA ALA A 111 -3.41 -10.18 1.56
C ALA A 111 -2.18 -10.17 2.48
N SER A 112 -2.29 -9.58 3.69
CA SER A 112 -1.19 -9.57 4.65
C SER A 112 -0.79 -10.99 5.10
N HIS A 113 -1.75 -11.90 5.30
CA HIS A 113 -1.44 -13.30 5.57
C HIS A 113 -0.86 -14.01 4.35
N GLY A 114 -1.40 -13.74 3.15
CA GLY A 114 -0.93 -14.34 1.89
C GLY A 114 0.53 -13.98 1.57
N TRP A 115 1.00 -12.80 1.94
CA TRP A 115 2.42 -12.46 1.82
C TRP A 115 3.33 -13.36 2.65
N HIS A 116 2.87 -13.80 3.82
CA HIS A 116 3.63 -14.75 4.64
C HIS A 116 3.65 -16.16 4.03
N GLU A 117 2.61 -16.58 3.31
CA GLU A 117 2.55 -17.93 2.71
C GLU A 117 3.67 -18.18 1.68
N GLU A 118 4.29 -17.11 1.17
CA GLU A 118 5.48 -17.21 0.31
C GLU A 118 6.68 -17.84 1.03
N GLU A 119 6.69 -17.89 2.38
CA GLU A 119 7.68 -18.58 3.20
C GLU A 119 7.93 -20.01 2.74
N THR A 120 6.88 -20.69 2.28
CA THR A 120 6.97 -22.08 1.80
C THR A 120 7.94 -22.27 0.65
N LYS A 121 8.34 -21.20 -0.03
CA LYS A 121 9.27 -21.18 -1.15
C LYS A 121 10.67 -20.68 -0.75
N TYR A 122 10.79 -20.07 0.45
CA TYR A 122 12.02 -19.41 0.85
C TYR A 122 13.12 -20.40 1.22
N PRO A 123 14.32 -20.33 0.58
CA PRO A 123 15.41 -21.27 0.80
C PRO A 123 16.26 -20.82 2.00
N TYR A 124 15.91 -21.24 3.21
CA TYR A 124 16.63 -20.88 4.44
C TYR A 124 18.07 -21.37 4.50
N ASP A 125 18.43 -22.39 3.71
CA ASP A 125 19.79 -22.91 3.57
C ASP A 125 20.67 -22.08 2.61
N HIS A 126 20.03 -21.28 1.74
CA HIS A 126 20.68 -20.37 0.80
C HIS A 126 19.91 -19.04 0.71
N PRO A 127 19.87 -18.23 1.78
CA PRO A 127 19.05 -17.03 1.85
C PRO A 127 19.43 -16.00 0.78
N HIS A 128 18.46 -15.60 -0.05
CA HIS A 128 18.65 -14.58 -1.09
C HIS A 128 17.30 -13.96 -1.49
N TYR A 129 17.33 -13.00 -2.40
CA TYR A 129 16.13 -12.37 -2.93
C TYR A 129 15.67 -13.05 -4.22
N GLU A 130 14.37 -13.34 -4.28
CA GLU A 130 13.60 -13.50 -5.53
C GLU A 130 12.19 -12.93 -5.32
N ASP A 131 11.53 -12.56 -6.42
CA ASP A 131 10.16 -12.02 -6.40
C ASP A 131 9.16 -13.04 -5.82
N ALA A 132 9.45 -14.34 -5.95
CA ALA A 132 8.58 -15.42 -5.47
C ALA A 132 8.36 -15.45 -3.95
N TRP A 133 9.21 -14.77 -3.19
CA TRP A 133 9.14 -14.63 -1.72
C TRP A 133 9.45 -13.21 -1.23
N GLY A 134 9.43 -12.24 -2.12
CA GLY A 134 9.78 -10.86 -1.81
C GLY A 134 8.85 -10.21 -0.80
N HIS A 135 7.55 -10.53 -0.82
CA HIS A 135 6.59 -10.01 0.15
C HIS A 135 6.83 -10.60 1.54
N PHE A 136 7.07 -11.90 1.63
CA PHE A 136 7.40 -12.59 2.88
C PHE A 136 8.64 -11.98 3.52
N THR A 137 9.76 -11.90 2.78
CA THR A 137 11.03 -11.42 3.34
C THR A 137 10.96 -9.96 3.77
N GLN A 138 10.23 -9.10 3.04
CA GLN A 138 9.95 -7.73 3.49
C GLN A 138 9.12 -7.72 4.77
N MET A 139 8.07 -8.54 4.85
CA MET A 139 7.17 -8.57 5.99
C MET A 139 7.90 -8.92 7.29
N VAL A 140 8.81 -9.89 7.25
CA VAL A 140 9.54 -10.39 8.43
C VAL A 140 10.93 -9.77 8.59
N TRP A 141 11.32 -8.80 7.75
CA TRP A 141 12.61 -8.14 7.82
C TRP A 141 12.85 -7.52 9.20
N ARG A 142 13.86 -8.02 9.93
CA ARG A 142 14.04 -7.72 11.36
C ARG A 142 14.28 -6.24 11.64
N ASN A 143 15.05 -5.55 10.79
CA ASN A 143 15.37 -4.13 10.97
C ASN A 143 14.23 -3.19 10.56
N THR A 144 13.20 -3.67 9.86
CA THR A 144 12.01 -2.86 9.59
C THR A 144 11.31 -2.55 10.90
N SER A 145 10.98 -1.28 11.14
CA SER A 145 10.39 -0.80 12.38
C SER A 145 9.06 -0.08 12.21
N ARG A 146 8.75 0.38 10.99
CA ARG A 146 7.52 1.13 10.71
C ARG A 146 6.81 0.58 9.48
N ILE A 147 5.49 0.73 9.46
CA ILE A 147 4.63 0.37 8.35
C ILE A 147 3.50 1.38 8.22
N GLY A 148 3.09 1.65 7.00
CA GLY A 148 1.87 2.37 6.70
C GLY A 148 1.25 1.83 5.42
N CYS A 149 -0.05 1.58 5.44
CA CYS A 149 -0.75 0.96 4.33
C CYS A 149 -1.99 1.76 3.92
N ALA A 150 -2.46 1.51 2.71
CA ALA A 150 -3.72 2.01 2.22
C ALA A 150 -4.40 1.00 1.29
N VAL A 151 -5.70 1.08 1.21
CA VAL A 151 -6.50 0.45 0.15
C VAL A 151 -7.09 1.51 -0.75
N GLY A 152 -7.45 1.15 -1.96
CA GLY A 152 -8.12 2.06 -2.88
C GLY A 152 -8.70 1.36 -4.10
N TYR A 153 -9.66 2.04 -4.69
CA TYR A 153 -10.39 1.60 -5.87
C TYR A 153 -9.93 2.38 -7.11
N CYS A 154 -9.65 1.65 -8.18
CA CYS A 154 -9.41 2.21 -9.51
C CYS A 154 -10.54 1.80 -10.46
N ASN A 155 -10.87 2.67 -11.42
CA ASN A 155 -11.93 2.37 -12.38
C ASN A 155 -11.60 1.11 -13.20
N PRO A 156 -12.43 0.04 -13.16
CA PRO A 156 -12.18 -1.21 -13.86
C PRO A 156 -12.20 -1.09 -15.39
N GLU A 157 -12.71 0.00 -15.93
CA GLU A 157 -12.64 0.29 -17.37
C GLU A 157 -11.26 0.77 -17.82
N GLN A 158 -10.40 1.15 -16.86
CA GLN A 158 -9.10 1.78 -17.13
C GLN A 158 -7.93 0.94 -16.62
N VAL A 159 -8.19 0.01 -15.69
CA VAL A 159 -7.15 -0.82 -15.07
C VAL A 159 -7.60 -2.28 -15.01
N ASP A 160 -6.63 -3.19 -15.04
CA ASP A 160 -6.94 -4.62 -14.98
C ASP A 160 -7.29 -5.09 -13.56
N TRP A 161 -6.67 -4.47 -12.54
CA TRP A 161 -6.85 -4.80 -11.12
C TRP A 161 -7.37 -3.60 -10.33
N PRO A 162 -8.71 -3.46 -10.19
CA PRO A 162 -9.34 -2.26 -9.62
C PRO A 162 -9.24 -2.14 -8.11
N GLY A 163 -9.23 -3.24 -7.35
CA GLY A 163 -9.00 -3.22 -5.91
C GLY A 163 -7.51 -3.30 -5.62
N ARG A 164 -6.97 -2.35 -4.86
CA ARG A 164 -5.54 -2.27 -4.55
C ARG A 164 -5.31 -2.15 -3.06
N PHE A 165 -4.25 -2.80 -2.59
CA PHE A 165 -3.75 -2.73 -1.23
C PHE A 165 -2.23 -2.61 -1.25
N TYR A 166 -1.68 -1.48 -0.77
CA TYR A 166 -0.26 -1.18 -0.74
C TYR A 166 0.18 -0.94 0.69
N CYS A 167 1.28 -1.56 1.07
CA CYS A 167 1.98 -1.33 2.33
C CYS A 167 3.40 -0.86 2.07
N TYR A 168 3.81 0.19 2.77
CA TYR A 168 5.16 0.74 2.74
C TYR A 168 5.84 0.56 4.07
N TYR A 169 7.13 0.22 4.03
CA TYR A 169 7.93 -0.16 5.18
C TYR A 169 9.15 0.75 5.33
N ASP A 170 9.51 1.04 6.55
CA ASP A 170 10.75 1.72 6.93
C ASP A 170 11.37 1.02 8.17
N TYR A 171 12.58 0.59 8.14
CA TYR A 171 13.52 0.58 7.00
C TYR A 171 13.09 -0.45 5.96
N ALA A 172 13.36 -0.14 4.67
CA ALA A 172 13.08 -1.07 3.59
C ALA A 172 13.84 -2.38 3.76
N GLY A 173 13.12 -3.50 3.61
CA GLY A 173 13.71 -4.84 3.55
C GLY A 173 14.30 -5.16 2.19
N ASN A 174 14.58 -6.43 1.99
CA ASN A 174 15.06 -6.99 0.71
C ASN A 174 16.36 -6.34 0.21
N ASN A 175 17.22 -5.95 1.15
CA ASN A 175 18.57 -5.47 0.82
C ASN A 175 19.43 -6.64 0.36
N ILE A 176 19.86 -6.61 -0.91
CA ILE A 176 20.63 -7.66 -1.57
C ILE A 176 22.13 -7.67 -1.24
N ALA A 177 22.60 -6.81 -0.33
CA ALA A 177 23.99 -6.85 0.10
C ALA A 177 24.29 -8.17 0.82
N THR A 178 25.51 -8.67 0.65
CA THR A 178 25.94 -9.95 1.21
C THR A 178 25.68 -10.07 2.71
N GLY A 179 25.10 -11.19 3.14
CA GLY A 179 24.79 -11.48 4.54
C GLY A 179 23.54 -10.82 5.09
N GLN A 180 22.82 -10.01 4.29
CA GLN A 180 21.62 -9.32 4.78
C GLN A 180 20.45 -10.28 5.00
N PHE A 181 20.20 -11.20 4.08
CA PHE A 181 19.10 -12.14 4.22
C PHE A 181 19.30 -13.08 5.41
N GLU A 182 20.51 -13.58 5.62
CA GLU A 182 20.88 -14.40 6.77
C GLU A 182 20.70 -13.66 8.11
N ALA A 183 20.99 -12.38 8.13
CA ALA A 183 20.85 -11.54 9.33
C ALA A 183 19.41 -11.11 9.60
N GLN A 184 18.59 -10.95 8.56
CA GLN A 184 17.30 -10.27 8.65
C GLN A 184 16.09 -11.19 8.55
N VAL A 185 16.20 -12.35 7.87
CA VAL A 185 15.11 -13.28 7.64
C VAL A 185 15.40 -14.61 8.34
N TRP A 186 14.82 -14.78 9.51
CA TRP A 186 14.97 -16.01 10.29
C TRP A 186 13.75 -16.91 10.10
N GLY A 187 13.95 -18.23 10.30
CA GLY A 187 12.84 -19.18 10.36
C GLY A 187 11.94 -18.94 11.57
N PRO A 188 10.79 -19.63 11.64
CA PRO A 188 9.81 -19.46 12.73
C PRO A 188 10.30 -20.17 14.01
N VAL A 189 11.41 -19.68 14.57
CA VAL A 189 12.11 -20.29 15.72
C VAL A 189 11.82 -19.59 17.05
N CYS A 190 11.16 -18.43 17.02
CA CYS A 190 10.73 -17.73 18.24
C CYS A 190 9.39 -18.27 18.73
N SER A 191 9.19 -18.17 20.04
CA SER A 191 7.97 -18.68 20.69
C SER A 191 6.73 -18.18 19.98
N ASP A 192 5.91 -19.10 19.56
CA ASP A 192 4.58 -18.85 19.06
C ASP A 192 3.83 -17.94 20.06
N PRO A 193 3.44 -16.72 19.67
CA PRO A 193 2.48 -16.00 20.45
C PRO A 193 1.26 -16.89 20.51
N SER A 194 0.96 -17.46 21.67
CA SER A 194 -0.11 -18.43 21.81
C SER A 194 -1.34 -17.95 21.01
N VAL A 195 -2.00 -18.86 20.30
CA VAL A 195 -3.23 -18.54 19.56
C VAL A 195 -4.20 -17.74 20.43
N GLY A 196 -4.19 -17.96 21.75
CA GLY A 196 -4.94 -17.20 22.74
C GLY A 196 -4.49 -15.74 22.90
N GLU A 197 -3.21 -15.41 22.75
CA GLU A 197 -2.74 -14.01 22.77
C GLU A 197 -3.06 -13.28 21.47
N ALA A 198 -2.95 -13.96 20.33
CA ALA A 198 -3.36 -13.41 19.03
C ALA A 198 -4.87 -13.13 18.99
N ILE A 199 -5.69 -14.04 19.53
CA ILE A 199 -7.14 -13.85 19.68
C ILE A 199 -7.43 -12.71 20.66
N LYS A 200 -6.83 -12.68 21.83
CA LYS A 200 -7.01 -11.59 22.81
C LYS A 200 -6.63 -10.23 22.24
N ARG A 201 -5.58 -10.14 21.43
CA ARG A 201 -5.23 -8.89 20.77
C ARG A 201 -6.14 -8.54 19.58
N SER A 202 -6.84 -9.51 18.99
CA SER A 202 -7.88 -9.23 18.01
C SER A 202 -9.15 -8.65 18.63
N GLU A 203 -9.38 -8.92 19.91
CA GLU A 203 -10.55 -8.47 20.68
C GLU A 203 -10.30 -7.14 21.45
N ILE A 204 -9.05 -6.70 21.57
CA ILE A 204 -8.71 -5.46 22.23
C ILE A 204 -8.48 -4.39 21.14
N ASP A 205 -9.08 -3.21 21.34
CA ASP A 205 -8.72 -1.96 20.65
C ASP A 205 -7.26 -1.61 21.02
N TYR A 206 -6.32 -2.31 20.39
CA TYR A 206 -4.91 -2.07 20.60
C TYR A 206 -4.52 -0.82 19.82
N ASP A 207 -4.17 0.23 20.55
CA ASP A 207 -3.64 1.45 19.97
C ASP A 207 -2.21 1.22 19.44
N TRP A 208 -2.10 0.86 18.18
CA TRP A 208 -0.83 0.61 17.50
C TRP A 208 0.03 1.86 17.32
N SER A 209 -0.52 3.06 17.60
CA SER A 209 0.22 4.33 17.56
C SER A 209 1.03 4.60 18.84
N ARG A 210 0.77 3.84 19.91
CA ARG A 210 1.44 4.02 21.20
C ARG A 210 2.63 3.06 21.35
N LYS A 211 3.80 3.53 21.00
CA LYS A 211 5.08 3.10 21.58
C LYS A 211 5.98 4.30 21.77
#